data_f775165b0604cbee08f6c5ef89cf03eb
#
_entry.id   f775165b0604cbee08f6c5ef89cf03eb
#
_cell.length_a   1.000
_cell.length_b   1.000
_cell.length_c   1.000
_cell.angle_alpha   90.00
_cell.angle_beta   90.00
_cell.angle_gamma   90.00
#
_symmetry.space_group_name_H-M   'P 1'
#
loop_
_entity.id
_entity.type
_entity.pdbx_description
1 polymer ?
#
loop_
_entity_poly.entity_id
_entity_poly.type
_entity_poly.pdbx_seq_one_letter_code
_entity_poly.pdbx_strand_id
1 'polypeptide(L)'
;MNKDLKLSSLEWKEFKLNDLFERIEKGKCQNTNKETKESINGVSFLSATLNNNGVSGFVEPNYLLQKGNCIMFVNQGDGGAGYSVYKKEDFISTTSNSFGYAKWINRYTGLFVASILCRFKEKYSFGYGRTENRLRKDKVFLPINSKGQPNWEFMENYMRKIEEKQKQKAIKYYSDKIKNLQNSLMKNKFDLNNIEWKEFKIVDIFKNYHGKRLVERERKQGKIPLLTAGEASNGIASFIDNQEMKLFKDFISIDMFGNSFYHYYEATGDDNIYFLINNKLSYNIKLFIVACINMQKVKYSYAKQFRQNNLNRAKIMLPVNSKGQPNWEFMENFMRKIEYKKLNIYLDYIKNKTATN
;
A
#
# COMPACT_ATOMS: atom_id res chain seq x y z
N MET A 1 -3.00 23.92 -29.26
CA MET A 1 -3.75 22.87 -29.98
C MET A 1 -3.58 21.56 -29.23
N ASN A 2 -4.62 21.13 -28.50
CA ASN A 2 -4.61 19.84 -27.79
C ASN A 2 -4.85 18.70 -28.76
N LYS A 3 -3.81 18.19 -29.40
CA LYS A 3 -3.91 16.88 -30.05
C LYS A 3 -4.10 15.84 -28.94
N ASP A 4 -5.23 15.15 -28.95
CA ASP A 4 -5.45 14.01 -28.06
C ASP A 4 -4.32 13.01 -28.27
N LEU A 5 -3.48 12.84 -27.24
CA LEU A 5 -2.36 11.88 -27.24
C LEU A 5 -2.95 10.47 -27.15
N LYS A 6 -3.35 9.89 -28.30
CA LYS A 6 -3.90 8.53 -28.40
C LYS A 6 -2.80 7.54 -28.79
N LEU A 7 -2.60 6.50 -28.00
CA LEU A 7 -1.65 5.42 -28.33
C LEU A 7 -2.02 4.69 -29.62
N SER A 8 -3.31 4.62 -29.96
CA SER A 8 -3.83 3.95 -31.17
C SER A 8 -3.53 4.66 -32.48
N SER A 9 -3.12 5.94 -32.43
CA SER A 9 -2.81 6.73 -33.62
C SER A 9 -1.32 6.77 -33.96
N LEU A 10 -0.50 6.01 -33.23
CA LEU A 10 0.96 6.00 -33.40
C LEU A 10 1.41 4.76 -34.16
N GLU A 11 2.49 4.94 -34.89
CA GLU A 11 3.27 3.85 -35.42
C GLU A 11 4.20 3.30 -34.31
N TRP A 12 4.31 1.98 -34.22
CA TRP A 12 5.11 1.27 -33.22
C TRP A 12 6.15 0.40 -33.93
N LYS A 13 7.36 0.38 -33.40
CA LYS A 13 8.46 -0.44 -33.91
C LYS A 13 9.12 -1.21 -32.78
N GLU A 14 9.67 -2.37 -33.14
CA GLU A 14 10.40 -3.24 -32.24
C GLU A 14 11.85 -2.77 -32.09
N PHE A 15 12.33 -2.70 -30.83
CA PHE A 15 13.71 -2.34 -30.47
C PHE A 15 14.30 -3.39 -29.54
N LYS A 16 15.56 -3.77 -29.77
CA LYS A 16 16.29 -4.62 -28.81
C LYS A 16 16.65 -3.80 -27.57
N LEU A 17 16.54 -4.39 -26.36
CA LEU A 17 16.90 -3.68 -25.13
C LEU A 17 18.37 -3.27 -25.13
N ASN A 18 19.26 -4.11 -25.66
CA ASN A 18 20.69 -3.75 -25.75
C ASN A 18 20.96 -2.46 -26.54
N ASP A 19 20.11 -2.13 -27.50
CA ASP A 19 20.27 -0.96 -28.36
C ASP A 19 19.64 0.32 -27.74
N LEU A 20 18.80 0.15 -26.73
CA LEU A 20 18.14 1.24 -26.02
C LEU A 20 18.92 1.76 -24.83
N PHE A 21 19.74 0.93 -24.19
CA PHE A 21 20.48 1.29 -22.99
C PHE A 21 21.98 1.46 -23.29
N GLU A 22 22.56 2.55 -22.79
CA GLU A 22 24.01 2.81 -22.91
C GLU A 22 24.83 1.81 -22.10
N ARG A 23 24.29 1.40 -20.94
CA ARG A 23 24.86 0.34 -20.09
C ARG A 23 23.80 -0.42 -19.33
N ILE A 24 24.06 -1.69 -19.09
CA ILE A 24 23.28 -2.54 -18.22
C ILE A 24 24.22 -3.13 -17.17
N GLU A 25 23.97 -2.83 -15.91
CA GLU A 25 24.79 -3.24 -14.77
C GLU A 25 24.02 -4.19 -13.87
N LYS A 26 24.72 -5.14 -13.25
CA LYS A 26 24.13 -6.03 -12.23
C LYS A 26 24.07 -5.36 -10.85
N GLY A 27 23.16 -5.79 -10.01
CA GLY A 27 23.19 -5.46 -8.58
C GLY A 27 24.48 -5.99 -7.94
N LYS A 28 25.00 -5.29 -6.93
CA LYS A 28 26.33 -5.54 -6.38
C LYS A 28 26.34 -6.38 -5.10
N CYS A 29 25.24 -6.38 -4.31
CA CYS A 29 25.18 -7.08 -3.05
C CYS A 29 25.03 -8.60 -3.27
N GLN A 30 26.02 -9.36 -2.83
CA GLN A 30 26.03 -10.83 -2.92
C GLN A 30 25.51 -11.49 -1.63
N ASN A 31 25.83 -10.91 -0.47
CA ASN A 31 25.45 -11.42 0.82
C ASN A 31 24.84 -10.32 1.71
N THR A 32 23.51 -10.25 1.74
CA THR A 32 22.79 -9.22 2.46
C THR A 32 23.21 -9.10 3.93
N ASN A 33 23.31 -10.23 4.64
CA ASN A 33 23.61 -10.22 6.09
C ASN A 33 25.02 -9.72 6.43
N LYS A 34 25.97 -9.86 5.47
CA LYS A 34 27.38 -9.45 5.68
C LYS A 34 27.68 -8.07 5.12
N GLU A 35 26.97 -7.65 4.07
CA GLU A 35 27.33 -6.48 3.26
C GLU A 35 26.39 -5.30 3.50
N THR A 36 25.28 -5.50 4.21
CA THR A 36 24.30 -4.44 4.50
C THR A 36 23.95 -4.37 5.97
N LYS A 37 23.59 -3.17 6.43
CA LYS A 37 23.08 -2.91 7.78
C LYS A 37 21.77 -2.17 7.66
N GLU A 38 20.72 -2.67 8.29
CA GLU A 38 19.39 -2.05 8.26
C GLU A 38 19.40 -0.63 8.85
N SER A 39 18.66 0.27 8.23
CA SER A 39 18.54 1.66 8.67
C SER A 39 17.23 2.27 8.18
N ILE A 40 16.40 2.79 9.09
CA ILE A 40 15.12 3.44 8.75
C ILE A 40 15.32 4.67 7.85
N ASN A 41 16.44 5.37 8.00
CA ASN A 41 16.81 6.56 7.23
C ASN A 41 17.80 6.27 6.09
N GLY A 42 17.98 4.99 5.77
CA GLY A 42 18.91 4.54 4.76
C GLY A 42 18.40 4.67 3.33
N VAL A 43 19.18 4.13 2.38
CA VAL A 43 18.79 3.99 0.98
C VAL A 43 17.96 2.72 0.77
N SER A 44 17.14 2.70 -0.28
CA SER A 44 16.34 1.52 -0.63
C SER A 44 17.24 0.30 -0.89
N PHE A 45 16.91 -0.82 -0.23
CA PHE A 45 17.50 -2.12 -0.55
C PHE A 45 16.56 -2.88 -1.49
N LEU A 46 17.08 -3.22 -2.68
CA LEU A 46 16.29 -3.84 -3.74
C LEU A 46 16.58 -5.33 -3.84
N SER A 47 15.53 -6.13 -3.88
CA SER A 47 15.59 -7.58 -4.07
C SER A 47 14.71 -8.03 -5.23
N ALA A 48 14.75 -9.32 -5.56
CA ALA A 48 13.96 -9.91 -6.64
C ALA A 48 12.50 -10.15 -6.21
N THR A 49 11.77 -9.07 -5.98
CA THR A 49 10.34 -9.11 -5.58
C THR A 49 9.47 -8.22 -6.45
N LEU A 50 8.20 -8.58 -6.59
CA LEU A 50 7.16 -7.75 -7.21
C LEU A 50 6.61 -6.70 -6.24
N ASN A 51 6.75 -6.94 -4.93
CA ASN A 51 6.17 -6.09 -3.90
C ASN A 51 6.96 -4.77 -3.77
N ASN A 52 6.28 -3.71 -3.37
CA ASN A 52 6.87 -2.40 -3.05
C ASN A 52 7.85 -1.88 -4.11
N ASN A 53 7.59 -2.11 -5.40
CA ASN A 53 8.51 -1.75 -6.49
C ASN A 53 9.93 -2.33 -6.33
N GLY A 54 10.04 -3.55 -5.81
CA GLY A 54 11.31 -4.24 -5.58
C GLY A 54 12.03 -3.84 -4.30
N VAL A 55 11.46 -2.95 -3.48
CA VAL A 55 12.05 -2.55 -2.18
C VAL A 55 11.71 -3.58 -1.12
N SER A 56 12.72 -4.23 -0.58
CA SER A 56 12.59 -5.20 0.52
C SER A 56 12.99 -4.63 1.89
N GLY A 57 13.59 -3.44 1.93
CA GLY A 57 13.98 -2.76 3.15
C GLY A 57 14.77 -1.50 2.87
N PHE A 58 15.35 -0.92 3.94
CA PHE A 58 16.26 0.22 3.86
C PHE A 58 17.54 -0.11 4.60
N VAL A 59 18.69 0.32 4.03
CA VAL A 59 20.02 0.01 4.55
C VAL A 59 20.92 1.23 4.58
N GLU A 60 21.93 1.24 5.44
CA GLU A 60 22.96 2.28 5.43
C GLU A 60 23.68 2.31 4.08
N PRO A 61 23.88 3.50 3.47
CA PRO A 61 24.62 3.61 2.22
C PRO A 61 26.08 3.21 2.43
N ASN A 62 26.64 2.45 1.48
CA ASN A 62 28.01 2.00 1.51
C ASN A 62 28.60 1.92 0.08
N TYR A 63 29.75 1.24 -0.09
CA TYR A 63 30.47 1.09 -1.38
C TYR A 63 29.65 0.35 -2.46
N LEU A 64 28.54 -0.35 -2.10
CA LEU A 64 27.64 -1.03 -3.03
C LEU A 64 26.59 -0.09 -3.65
N LEU A 65 26.57 1.18 -3.24
CA LEU A 65 25.58 2.15 -3.72
C LEU A 65 25.62 2.27 -5.24
N GLN A 66 24.44 2.22 -5.85
CA GLN A 66 24.21 2.38 -7.27
C GLN A 66 23.33 3.59 -7.55
N LYS A 67 23.54 4.23 -8.69
CA LYS A 67 22.78 5.43 -9.07
C LYS A 67 21.37 5.10 -9.47
N GLY A 68 20.44 5.95 -9.07
CA GLY A 68 19.06 5.96 -9.54
C GLY A 68 18.92 6.47 -10.98
N ASN A 69 17.74 6.94 -11.33
CA ASN A 69 17.34 7.30 -12.68
C ASN A 69 17.62 6.18 -13.70
N CYS A 70 17.16 4.97 -13.39
CA CYS A 70 17.40 3.77 -14.19
C CYS A 70 16.16 2.88 -14.25
N ILE A 71 16.17 1.89 -15.12
CA ILE A 71 15.17 0.81 -15.14
C ILE A 71 15.79 -0.43 -14.49
N MET A 72 15.18 -0.89 -13.40
CA MET A 72 15.48 -2.16 -12.78
C MET A 72 14.81 -3.31 -13.55
N PHE A 73 15.55 -4.36 -13.78
CA PHE A 73 15.10 -5.63 -14.34
C PHE A 73 15.28 -6.73 -13.30
N VAL A 74 14.21 -7.39 -12.90
CA VAL A 74 14.29 -8.56 -12.04
C VAL A 74 14.66 -9.78 -12.89
N ASN A 75 15.85 -10.31 -12.65
CA ASN A 75 16.42 -11.42 -13.48
C ASN A 75 16.00 -12.80 -12.98
N GLN A 76 15.86 -12.94 -11.66
CA GLN A 76 15.57 -14.20 -10.97
C GLN A 76 14.63 -13.91 -9.80
N GLY A 77 14.07 -14.94 -9.22
CA GLY A 77 13.18 -14.85 -8.06
C GLY A 77 11.82 -15.49 -8.31
N ASP A 78 11.24 -16.07 -7.28
CA ASP A 78 9.93 -16.70 -7.36
C ASP A 78 8.85 -15.64 -7.60
N GLY A 79 8.16 -15.74 -8.73
CA GLY A 79 7.13 -14.80 -9.19
C GLY A 79 7.63 -13.41 -9.62
N GLY A 80 8.94 -13.08 -9.46
CA GLY A 80 9.49 -11.76 -9.79
C GLY A 80 10.21 -11.68 -11.13
N ALA A 81 10.68 -12.80 -11.66
CA ALA A 81 11.46 -12.84 -12.90
C ALA A 81 10.69 -12.18 -14.07
N GLY A 82 11.38 -11.32 -14.82
CA GLY A 82 10.78 -10.55 -15.92
C GLY A 82 10.12 -9.23 -15.54
N TYR A 83 9.91 -8.97 -14.25
CA TYR A 83 9.40 -7.68 -13.76
C TYR A 83 10.41 -6.57 -14.05
N SER A 84 9.91 -5.37 -14.32
CA SER A 84 10.74 -4.18 -14.56
C SER A 84 10.09 -2.96 -13.93
N VAL A 85 10.92 -2.10 -13.31
CA VAL A 85 10.44 -0.90 -12.63
C VAL A 85 11.42 0.27 -12.77
N TYR A 86 10.92 1.49 -12.92
CA TYR A 86 11.73 2.69 -12.89
C TYR A 86 12.15 3.02 -11.46
N LYS A 87 13.45 3.25 -11.26
CA LYS A 87 14.05 3.66 -9.98
C LYS A 87 14.59 5.09 -10.11
N LYS A 88 14.04 5.99 -9.30
CA LYS A 88 14.45 7.40 -9.30
C LYS A 88 15.67 7.63 -8.40
N GLU A 89 15.59 7.12 -7.18
CA GLU A 89 16.58 7.35 -6.12
C GLU A 89 17.72 6.33 -6.18
N ASP A 90 18.88 6.72 -5.63
CA ASP A 90 20.02 5.82 -5.42
C ASP A 90 19.64 4.65 -4.49
N PHE A 91 20.26 3.50 -4.67
CA PHE A 91 19.90 2.26 -3.99
C PHE A 91 21.07 1.29 -3.83
N ILE A 92 20.88 0.27 -3.02
CA ILE A 92 21.71 -0.94 -2.99
C ILE A 92 20.85 -2.12 -3.44
N SER A 93 21.38 -3.04 -4.24
CA SER A 93 20.61 -4.14 -4.80
C SER A 93 21.35 -5.47 -4.79
N THR A 94 20.58 -6.56 -4.59
CA THR A 94 21.08 -7.94 -4.78
C THR A 94 21.48 -8.18 -6.24
N THR A 95 22.36 -9.16 -6.46
CA THR A 95 22.80 -9.61 -7.79
C THR A 95 21.69 -10.27 -8.63
N SER A 96 20.52 -10.47 -8.07
CA SER A 96 19.33 -11.01 -8.76
C SER A 96 18.63 -9.99 -9.66
N ASN A 97 19.08 -8.72 -9.62
CA ASN A 97 18.56 -7.65 -10.46
C ASN A 97 19.64 -7.11 -11.40
N SER A 98 19.20 -6.51 -12.50
CA SER A 98 20.03 -5.69 -13.39
C SER A 98 19.40 -4.31 -13.57
N PHE A 99 20.22 -3.32 -13.97
CA PHE A 99 19.83 -1.92 -14.07
C PHE A 99 20.29 -1.35 -15.41
N GLY A 100 19.35 -0.82 -16.18
CA GLY A 100 19.62 -0.19 -17.47
C GLY A 100 19.65 1.33 -17.32
N TYR A 101 20.70 1.95 -17.88
CA TYR A 101 20.95 3.40 -17.88
C TYR A 101 21.01 3.92 -19.30
N ALA A 102 20.43 5.09 -19.54
CA ALA A 102 20.49 5.79 -20.80
C ALA A 102 20.09 7.26 -20.64
N LYS A 103 20.54 8.13 -21.53
CA LYS A 103 20.24 9.58 -21.51
C LYS A 103 18.75 9.89 -21.69
N TRP A 104 18.01 9.03 -22.38
CA TRP A 104 16.57 9.22 -22.57
C TRP A 104 15.75 8.97 -21.30
N ILE A 105 16.33 8.36 -20.26
CA ILE A 105 15.60 8.02 -19.04
C ILE A 105 15.40 9.28 -18.19
N ASN A 106 14.16 9.63 -18.01
CA ASN A 106 13.67 10.50 -16.95
C ASN A 106 12.48 9.82 -16.27
N ARG A 107 11.89 10.45 -15.27
CA ARG A 107 10.75 9.89 -14.54
C ARG A 107 9.64 9.39 -15.48
N TYR A 108 9.28 10.15 -16.47
CA TYR A 108 8.13 9.86 -17.32
C TYR A 108 8.44 8.82 -18.40
N THR A 109 9.53 8.98 -19.12
CA THR A 109 9.97 7.99 -20.12
C THR A 109 10.31 6.66 -19.45
N GLY A 110 10.96 6.70 -18.26
CA GLY A 110 11.25 5.52 -17.46
C GLY A 110 10.00 4.77 -17.03
N LEU A 111 8.98 5.48 -16.53
CA LEU A 111 7.67 4.87 -16.15
C LEU A 111 6.95 4.30 -17.37
N PHE A 112 6.95 5.00 -18.53
CA PHE A 112 6.32 4.51 -19.75
C PHE A 112 6.96 3.18 -20.20
N VAL A 113 8.28 3.16 -20.35
CA VAL A 113 9.00 1.97 -20.81
C VAL A 113 8.90 0.83 -19.79
N ALA A 114 9.06 1.12 -18.50
CA ALA A 114 8.89 0.10 -17.45
C ALA A 114 7.51 -0.54 -17.46
N SER A 115 6.45 0.22 -17.73
CA SER A 115 5.07 -0.31 -17.80
C SER A 115 4.90 -1.34 -18.93
N ILE A 116 5.56 -1.13 -20.07
CA ILE A 116 5.56 -2.09 -21.18
C ILE A 116 6.41 -3.32 -20.82
N LEU A 117 7.58 -3.10 -20.25
CA LEU A 117 8.52 -4.16 -19.89
C LEU A 117 7.99 -5.07 -18.77
N CYS A 118 7.09 -4.60 -17.93
CA CYS A 118 6.41 -5.43 -16.92
C CYS A 118 5.64 -6.62 -17.51
N ARG A 119 5.25 -6.57 -18.79
CA ARG A 119 4.60 -7.70 -19.48
C ARG A 119 5.52 -8.89 -19.67
N PHE A 120 6.84 -8.71 -19.58
CA PHE A 120 7.81 -9.80 -19.70
C PHE A 120 7.81 -10.77 -18.52
N LYS A 121 7.13 -10.44 -17.41
CA LYS A 121 6.86 -11.41 -16.34
C LYS A 121 6.12 -12.66 -16.83
N GLU A 122 5.37 -12.58 -17.93
CA GLU A 122 4.68 -13.73 -18.53
C GLU A 122 5.64 -14.65 -19.30
N LYS A 123 6.78 -14.11 -19.75
CA LYS A 123 7.82 -14.84 -20.48
C LYS A 123 8.79 -15.59 -19.57
N TYR A 124 8.98 -15.10 -18.33
CA TYR A 124 9.97 -15.61 -17.39
C TYR A 124 9.32 -16.23 -16.17
N SER A 125 9.95 -17.29 -15.62
CA SER A 125 9.42 -18.06 -14.49
C SER A 125 10.56 -18.67 -13.67
N PHE A 126 10.20 -19.38 -12.58
CA PHE A 126 11.16 -20.23 -11.88
C PHE A 126 11.73 -21.28 -12.84
N GLY A 127 13.04 -21.42 -12.89
CA GLY A 127 13.75 -22.30 -13.86
C GLY A 127 14.02 -21.67 -15.23
N TYR A 128 13.32 -20.57 -15.58
CA TYR A 128 13.56 -19.81 -16.82
C TYR A 128 13.75 -18.33 -16.51
N GLY A 129 14.80 -18.01 -15.74
CA GLY A 129 15.12 -16.63 -15.36
C GLY A 129 15.55 -15.76 -16.55
N ARG A 130 15.43 -14.45 -16.38
CA ARG A 130 15.87 -13.42 -17.31
C ARG A 130 17.38 -13.18 -17.17
N THR A 131 18.20 -14.14 -17.67
CA THR A 131 19.67 -13.96 -17.65
C THR A 131 20.07 -12.70 -18.41
N GLU A 132 21.27 -12.19 -18.17
CA GLU A 132 21.79 -11.00 -18.87
C GLU A 132 21.75 -11.14 -20.39
N ASN A 133 22.13 -12.31 -20.92
CA ASN A 133 22.05 -12.59 -22.35
C ASN A 133 20.61 -12.55 -22.89
N ARG A 134 19.65 -13.05 -22.14
CA ARG A 134 18.23 -12.98 -22.52
C ARG A 134 17.71 -11.55 -22.44
N LEU A 135 18.04 -10.84 -21.37
CA LEU A 135 17.69 -9.44 -21.19
C LEU A 135 18.17 -8.57 -22.37
N ARG A 136 19.41 -8.74 -22.78
CA ARG A 136 19.98 -7.98 -23.92
C ARG A 136 19.32 -8.30 -25.26
N LYS A 137 18.83 -9.52 -25.43
CA LYS A 137 18.12 -9.99 -26.64
C LYS A 137 16.62 -9.69 -26.62
N ASP A 138 16.04 -9.35 -25.47
CA ASP A 138 14.64 -8.98 -25.38
C ASP A 138 14.35 -7.79 -26.28
N LYS A 139 13.15 -7.77 -26.86
CA LYS A 139 12.69 -6.74 -27.76
C LYS A 139 11.42 -6.11 -27.23
N VAL A 140 11.31 -4.81 -27.32
CA VAL A 140 10.16 -4.03 -26.85
C VAL A 140 9.59 -3.19 -27.98
N PHE A 141 8.27 -3.12 -28.08
CA PHE A 141 7.59 -2.22 -29.00
C PHE A 141 7.46 -0.84 -28.36
N LEU A 142 7.95 0.18 -29.05
CA LEU A 142 7.86 1.58 -28.64
C LEU A 142 7.27 2.43 -29.77
N PRO A 143 6.54 3.51 -29.45
CA PRO A 143 6.08 4.45 -30.44
C PRO A 143 7.25 5.16 -31.08
N ILE A 144 7.21 5.38 -32.41
CA ILE A 144 8.29 6.01 -33.16
C ILE A 144 7.92 7.43 -33.60
N ASN A 145 8.98 8.23 -33.84
CA ASN A 145 8.91 9.52 -34.48
C ASN A 145 9.03 9.38 -36.00
N SER A 146 8.96 10.48 -36.74
CA SER A 146 9.06 10.50 -38.21
C SER A 146 10.38 9.95 -38.77
N LYS A 147 11.40 9.80 -37.92
CA LYS A 147 12.72 9.22 -38.29
C LYS A 147 12.81 7.72 -37.97
N GLY A 148 11.70 7.10 -37.54
CA GLY A 148 11.66 5.67 -37.16
C GLY A 148 12.43 5.34 -35.87
N GLN A 149 12.71 6.35 -35.01
CA GLN A 149 13.36 6.20 -33.71
C GLN A 149 12.34 6.30 -32.57
N PRO A 150 12.65 5.79 -31.36
CA PRO A 150 11.73 5.92 -30.22
C PRO A 150 11.31 7.37 -30.00
N ASN A 151 10.01 7.60 -29.89
CA ASN A 151 9.44 8.94 -29.66
C ASN A 151 9.42 9.28 -28.17
N TRP A 152 10.59 9.61 -27.61
CA TRP A 152 10.75 9.92 -26.19
C TRP A 152 9.88 11.10 -25.75
N GLU A 153 9.77 12.12 -26.58
CA GLU A 153 8.96 13.31 -26.32
C GLU A 153 7.47 12.94 -26.18
N PHE A 154 6.96 12.11 -27.08
CA PHE A 154 5.58 11.63 -26.96
C PHE A 154 5.37 10.83 -25.67
N MET A 155 6.26 9.88 -25.34
CA MET A 155 6.17 9.04 -24.14
C MET A 155 6.18 9.88 -22.87
N GLU A 156 7.03 10.89 -22.80
CA GLU A 156 7.08 11.83 -21.69
C GLU A 156 5.78 12.62 -21.56
N ASN A 157 5.32 13.26 -22.63
CA ASN A 157 4.11 14.07 -22.64
C ASN A 157 2.86 13.25 -22.33
N TYR A 158 2.80 12.00 -22.79
CA TYR A 158 1.72 11.06 -22.49
C TYR A 158 1.64 10.75 -21.00
N MET A 159 2.77 10.43 -20.37
CA MET A 159 2.81 10.12 -18.94
C MET A 159 2.52 11.35 -18.07
N ARG A 160 3.03 12.54 -18.46
CA ARG A 160 2.68 13.81 -17.81
C ARG A 160 1.17 14.07 -17.85
N LYS A 161 0.52 13.84 -18.98
CA LYS A 161 -0.93 13.99 -19.14
C LYS A 161 -1.71 13.00 -18.26
N ILE A 162 -1.24 11.74 -18.16
CA ILE A 162 -1.85 10.77 -17.26
C ILE A 162 -1.72 11.22 -15.80
N GLU A 163 -0.51 11.61 -15.36
CA GLU A 163 -0.29 12.08 -14.00
C GLU A 163 -1.17 13.27 -13.66
N GLU A 164 -1.23 14.27 -14.55
CA GLU A 164 -2.07 15.46 -14.34
C GLU A 164 -3.55 15.10 -14.26
N LYS A 165 -4.05 14.24 -15.15
CA LYS A 165 -5.44 13.77 -15.09
C LYS A 165 -5.78 13.06 -13.79
N GLN A 166 -4.89 12.19 -13.29
CA GLN A 166 -5.10 11.51 -12.00
C GLN A 166 -5.06 12.50 -10.83
N LYS A 167 -4.14 13.45 -10.88
CA LYS A 167 -3.99 14.50 -9.89
C LYS A 167 -5.23 15.39 -9.81
N GLN A 168 -5.77 15.84 -10.94
CA GLN A 168 -7.00 16.65 -10.98
C GLN A 168 -8.20 15.88 -10.45
N LYS A 169 -8.31 14.58 -10.75
CA LYS A 169 -9.34 13.73 -10.16
C LYS A 169 -9.22 13.64 -8.64
N ALA A 170 -8.00 13.47 -8.13
CA ALA A 170 -7.74 13.41 -6.69
C ALA A 170 -8.05 14.75 -6.01
N ILE A 171 -7.60 15.87 -6.58
CA ILE A 171 -7.87 17.22 -6.07
C ILE A 171 -9.39 17.45 -6.00
N LYS A 172 -10.12 17.16 -7.07
CA LYS A 172 -11.58 17.32 -7.09
C LYS A 172 -12.24 16.48 -6.00
N TYR A 173 -11.94 15.17 -5.96
CA TYR A 173 -12.53 14.25 -4.98
C TYR A 173 -12.30 14.72 -3.53
N TYR A 174 -11.06 15.08 -3.18
CA TYR A 174 -10.74 15.50 -1.82
C TYR A 174 -11.28 16.89 -1.50
N SER A 175 -11.34 17.81 -2.47
CA SER A 175 -11.96 19.12 -2.27
C SER A 175 -13.45 19.00 -1.97
N ASP A 176 -14.18 18.17 -2.73
CA ASP A 176 -15.61 17.93 -2.50
C ASP A 176 -15.84 17.29 -1.12
N LYS A 177 -14.99 16.32 -0.73
CA LYS A 177 -15.06 15.67 0.57
C LYS A 177 -14.78 16.63 1.73
N ILE A 178 -13.78 17.50 1.59
CA ILE A 178 -13.44 18.55 2.58
C ILE A 178 -14.61 19.51 2.75
N LYS A 179 -15.23 19.97 1.66
CA LYS A 179 -16.39 20.87 1.70
C LYS A 179 -17.56 20.25 2.46
N ASN A 180 -17.86 18.98 2.23
CA ASN A 180 -18.92 18.27 2.94
C ASN A 180 -18.62 18.14 4.45
N LEU A 181 -17.37 17.83 4.82
CA LEU A 181 -16.95 17.77 6.22
C LEU A 181 -17.03 19.14 6.89
N GLN A 182 -16.60 20.20 6.23
CA GLN A 182 -16.62 21.57 6.76
C GLN A 182 -18.03 22.01 7.14
N ASN A 183 -19.01 21.77 6.28
CA ASN A 183 -20.41 22.10 6.54
C ASN A 183 -20.97 21.40 7.79
N SER A 184 -20.46 20.21 8.12
CA SER A 184 -20.86 19.44 9.31
C SER A 184 -20.14 19.85 10.59
N LEU A 185 -18.92 20.42 10.50
CA LEU A 185 -18.05 20.74 11.63
C LEU A 185 -18.22 22.16 12.22
N MET A 186 -18.89 23.06 11.52
CA MET A 186 -18.98 24.49 11.90
C MET A 186 -19.69 24.76 13.24
N LYS A 187 -20.27 23.77 13.90
CA LYS A 187 -21.16 23.98 15.04
C LYS A 187 -20.56 23.70 16.43
N ASN A 188 -19.39 23.04 16.57
CA ASN A 188 -18.95 22.61 17.90
C ASN A 188 -17.42 22.66 18.12
N LYS A 189 -16.98 23.10 19.32
CA LYS A 189 -15.62 22.92 19.82
C LYS A 189 -15.47 21.49 20.38
N PHE A 190 -14.58 20.71 19.80
CA PHE A 190 -14.29 19.34 20.27
C PHE A 190 -12.91 19.35 20.96
N ASP A 191 -12.87 19.12 22.27
CA ASP A 191 -11.66 19.04 23.07
C ASP A 191 -11.74 17.80 23.97
N LEU A 192 -10.76 16.89 23.82
CA LEU A 192 -10.65 15.67 24.63
C LEU A 192 -10.36 15.95 26.10
N ASN A 193 -9.76 17.09 26.43
CA ASN A 193 -9.39 17.44 27.80
C ASN A 193 -10.59 17.92 28.63
N ASN A 194 -11.67 18.36 27.98
CA ASN A 194 -12.84 18.96 28.63
C ASN A 194 -14.08 18.06 28.59
N ILE A 195 -13.88 16.74 28.45
CA ILE A 195 -14.97 15.76 28.41
C ILE A 195 -14.77 14.69 29.49
N GLU A 196 -15.85 14.29 30.13
CA GLU A 196 -15.84 13.18 31.10
C GLU A 196 -15.72 11.84 30.37
N TRP A 197 -14.92 10.92 30.93
CA TRP A 197 -14.70 9.57 30.42
C TRP A 197 -15.19 8.53 31.42
N LYS A 198 -15.87 7.48 30.93
CA LYS A 198 -16.28 6.33 31.75
C LYS A 198 -15.92 5.00 31.08
N GLU A 199 -15.81 3.95 31.87
CA GLU A 199 -15.60 2.59 31.41
C GLU A 199 -16.88 1.95 30.90
N PHE A 200 -16.80 1.29 29.74
CA PHE A 200 -17.89 0.49 29.15
C PHE A 200 -17.35 -0.88 28.73
N LYS A 201 -18.12 -1.94 29.01
CA LYS A 201 -17.79 -3.27 28.51
C LYS A 201 -17.97 -3.32 27.01
N ILE A 202 -17.02 -3.92 26.29
CA ILE A 202 -17.10 -4.09 24.83
C ILE A 202 -18.35 -4.88 24.44
N VAL A 203 -18.68 -5.92 25.21
CA VAL A 203 -19.83 -6.81 24.95
C VAL A 203 -21.19 -6.13 25.15
N ASP A 204 -21.26 -5.02 25.88
CA ASP A 204 -22.50 -4.22 26.03
C ASP A 204 -22.74 -3.32 24.79
N ILE A 205 -21.67 -3.03 24.03
CA ILE A 205 -21.72 -2.18 22.83
C ILE A 205 -21.84 -3.02 21.56
N PHE A 206 -21.20 -4.19 21.51
CA PHE A 206 -21.08 -5.00 20.30
C PHE A 206 -21.58 -6.44 20.52
N LYS A 207 -22.26 -6.98 19.50
CA LYS A 207 -22.34 -8.43 19.33
C LYS A 207 -20.99 -8.95 18.89
N ASN A 208 -20.53 -10.04 19.49
CA ASN A 208 -19.23 -10.61 19.14
C ASN A 208 -19.38 -11.99 18.52
N TYR A 209 -18.43 -12.32 17.66
CA TYR A 209 -18.29 -13.62 17.02
C TYR A 209 -16.82 -14.01 17.01
N HIS A 210 -16.55 -15.30 17.05
CA HIS A 210 -15.20 -15.84 16.98
C HIS A 210 -14.94 -16.40 15.59
N GLY A 211 -13.75 -16.21 15.07
CA GLY A 211 -13.32 -16.78 13.81
C GLY A 211 -13.17 -18.31 13.89
N LYS A 212 -13.00 -18.93 12.75
CA LYS A 212 -12.85 -20.39 12.61
C LYS A 212 -11.46 -20.74 12.13
N ARG A 213 -10.81 -21.69 12.80
CA ARG A 213 -9.47 -22.15 12.42
C ARG A 213 -9.41 -22.57 10.95
N LEU A 214 -8.44 -22.01 10.23
CA LEU A 214 -8.11 -22.34 8.84
C LEU A 214 -6.60 -22.35 8.67
N VAL A 215 -6.01 -23.55 8.67
CA VAL A 215 -4.56 -23.71 8.52
C VAL A 215 -4.14 -23.40 7.07
N GLU A 216 -2.89 -22.97 6.90
CA GLU A 216 -2.40 -22.45 5.62
C GLU A 216 -2.59 -23.44 4.44
N ARG A 217 -2.32 -24.75 4.67
CA ARG A 217 -2.49 -25.80 3.65
C ARG A 217 -3.92 -26.01 3.15
N GLU A 218 -4.91 -25.53 3.91
CA GLU A 218 -6.34 -25.67 3.58
C GLU A 218 -6.90 -24.39 2.92
N ARG A 219 -6.11 -23.33 2.83
CA ARG A 219 -6.50 -22.08 2.20
C ARG A 219 -6.57 -22.22 0.69
N LYS A 220 -7.74 -22.03 0.13
CA LYS A 220 -7.95 -21.95 -1.33
C LYS A 220 -7.75 -20.52 -1.75
N GLN A 221 -6.91 -20.26 -2.74
CA GLN A 221 -6.67 -18.90 -3.24
C GLN A 221 -7.97 -18.29 -3.80
N GLY A 222 -8.25 -17.04 -3.44
CA GLY A 222 -9.48 -16.34 -3.82
C GLY A 222 -9.43 -14.84 -3.65
N LYS A 223 -10.59 -14.24 -3.36
CA LYS A 223 -10.75 -12.78 -3.27
C LYS A 223 -11.23 -12.30 -1.89
N ILE A 224 -11.58 -13.18 -0.98
CA ILE A 224 -12.11 -12.85 0.34
C ILE A 224 -10.91 -12.65 1.29
N PRO A 225 -10.74 -11.48 1.93
CA PRO A 225 -9.69 -11.26 2.91
C PRO A 225 -9.83 -12.24 4.09
N LEU A 226 -8.75 -12.96 4.41
CA LEU A 226 -8.61 -13.75 5.62
C LEU A 226 -7.79 -12.97 6.64
N LEU A 227 -8.40 -12.68 7.78
CA LEU A 227 -7.75 -12.05 8.91
C LEU A 227 -7.07 -13.09 9.80
N THR A 228 -5.84 -12.80 10.20
CA THR A 228 -5.10 -13.56 11.23
C THR A 228 -4.44 -12.58 12.20
N ALA A 229 -3.89 -13.09 13.30
CA ALA A 229 -3.19 -12.25 14.26
C ALA A 229 -1.96 -11.58 13.64
N GLY A 230 -1.89 -10.26 13.71
CA GLY A 230 -0.78 -9.45 13.20
C GLY A 230 -1.12 -8.00 12.97
N GLU A 231 -0.10 -7.13 12.94
CA GLU A 231 -0.26 -5.67 12.77
C GLU A 231 -0.23 -5.23 11.30
N ALA A 232 0.41 -6.02 10.43
CA ALA A 232 0.55 -5.68 9.02
C ALA A 232 -0.78 -5.78 8.27
N SER A 233 -0.96 -4.93 7.25
CA SER A 233 -2.11 -4.97 6.33
C SER A 233 -3.48 -5.03 7.03
N ASN A 234 -3.63 -4.38 8.18
CA ASN A 234 -4.84 -4.44 9.01
C ASN A 234 -5.25 -5.88 9.39
N GLY A 235 -4.27 -6.76 9.62
CA GLY A 235 -4.50 -8.17 9.97
C GLY A 235 -4.82 -9.09 8.79
N ILE A 236 -4.81 -8.60 7.55
CA ILE A 236 -5.05 -9.44 6.35
C ILE A 236 -3.80 -10.26 6.06
N ALA A 237 -3.89 -11.58 6.20
CA ALA A 237 -2.80 -12.52 5.90
C ALA A 237 -2.82 -13.01 4.45
N SER A 238 -3.99 -13.23 3.87
CA SER A 238 -4.15 -13.76 2.52
C SER A 238 -5.56 -13.48 1.97
N PHE A 239 -5.79 -13.83 0.70
CA PHE A 239 -7.11 -13.80 0.08
C PHE A 239 -7.53 -15.22 -0.26
N ILE A 240 -8.73 -15.61 0.16
CA ILE A 240 -9.22 -17.00 0.08
C ILE A 240 -10.56 -17.11 -0.64
N ASP A 241 -10.93 -18.35 -1.00
CA ASP A 241 -12.23 -18.74 -1.56
C ASP A 241 -12.81 -19.97 -0.83
N ASN A 242 -12.59 -20.06 0.48
CA ASN A 242 -13.14 -21.13 1.33
C ASN A 242 -14.59 -20.81 1.67
N GLN A 243 -15.52 -21.49 1.02
CA GLN A 243 -16.97 -21.25 1.13
C GLN A 243 -17.56 -21.61 2.51
N GLU A 244 -16.87 -22.47 3.26
CA GLU A 244 -17.24 -22.89 4.62
C GLU A 244 -16.93 -21.83 5.70
N MET A 245 -16.25 -20.75 5.33
CA MET A 245 -15.89 -19.66 6.23
C MET A 245 -17.03 -18.64 6.32
N LYS A 246 -17.42 -18.28 7.55
CA LYS A 246 -18.41 -17.23 7.77
C LYS A 246 -17.87 -15.86 7.42
N LEU A 247 -18.62 -15.10 6.63
CA LEU A 247 -18.29 -13.75 6.25
C LEU A 247 -18.92 -12.73 7.19
N PHE A 248 -18.17 -11.67 7.45
CA PHE A 248 -18.59 -10.51 8.22
C PHE A 248 -18.32 -9.25 7.45
N LYS A 249 -19.15 -8.23 7.63
CA LYS A 249 -19.02 -6.93 6.98
C LYS A 249 -19.25 -5.82 7.99
N ASP A 250 -18.58 -4.67 7.81
CA ASP A 250 -18.75 -3.47 8.64
C ASP A 250 -18.52 -3.74 10.13
N PHE A 251 -17.39 -4.31 10.48
CA PHE A 251 -17.03 -4.78 11.81
C PHE A 251 -15.68 -4.25 12.30
N ILE A 252 -15.44 -4.39 13.61
CA ILE A 252 -14.12 -4.22 14.23
C ILE A 252 -13.57 -5.62 14.52
N SER A 253 -12.32 -5.90 14.12
CA SER A 253 -11.59 -7.09 14.54
C SER A 253 -10.76 -6.82 15.80
N ILE A 254 -10.59 -7.84 16.64
CA ILE A 254 -9.57 -7.89 17.70
C ILE A 254 -8.86 -9.22 17.57
N ASP A 255 -7.54 -9.20 17.51
CA ASP A 255 -6.71 -10.40 17.48
C ASP A 255 -6.24 -10.84 18.88
N MET A 256 -5.56 -11.99 18.94
CA MET A 256 -5.04 -12.53 20.19
C MET A 256 -3.97 -11.67 20.87
N PHE A 257 -3.41 -10.69 20.18
CA PHE A 257 -2.45 -9.72 20.73
C PHE A 257 -3.11 -8.39 21.11
N GLY A 258 -4.43 -8.28 20.93
CA GLY A 258 -5.20 -7.07 21.22
C GLY A 258 -5.11 -6.02 20.11
N ASN A 259 -4.54 -6.32 18.94
CA ASN A 259 -4.59 -5.42 17.80
C ASN A 259 -6.01 -5.37 17.28
N SER A 260 -6.48 -4.16 17.00
CA SER A 260 -7.85 -3.93 16.56
C SER A 260 -7.86 -3.09 15.29
N PHE A 261 -8.72 -3.48 14.33
CA PHE A 261 -8.89 -2.80 13.05
C PHE A 261 -10.36 -2.71 12.66
N TYR A 262 -10.73 -1.67 11.93
CA TYR A 262 -12.05 -1.55 11.33
C TYR A 262 -12.03 -2.03 9.88
N HIS A 263 -13.05 -2.82 9.51
CA HIS A 263 -13.22 -3.39 8.17
C HIS A 263 -14.62 -3.06 7.63
N TYR A 264 -14.68 -2.24 6.58
CA TYR A 264 -15.95 -1.86 5.91
C TYR A 264 -16.38 -2.87 4.82
N TYR A 265 -15.47 -3.73 4.41
CA TYR A 265 -15.65 -4.77 3.40
C TYR A 265 -15.99 -6.12 4.03
N GLU A 266 -16.36 -7.10 3.19
CA GLU A 266 -16.56 -8.48 3.62
C GLU A 266 -15.21 -9.17 3.82
N ALA A 267 -15.05 -9.82 4.96
CA ALA A 267 -13.88 -10.59 5.33
C ALA A 267 -14.24 -11.75 6.26
N THR A 268 -13.32 -12.67 6.43
CA THR A 268 -13.37 -13.74 7.42
C THR A 268 -12.10 -13.75 8.26
N GLY A 269 -12.02 -14.61 9.27
CA GLY A 269 -10.82 -14.70 10.12
C GLY A 269 -10.63 -16.07 10.74
N ASP A 270 -9.38 -16.35 11.10
CA ASP A 270 -9.03 -17.56 11.81
C ASP A 270 -9.49 -17.53 13.30
N ASP A 271 -9.17 -18.59 14.04
CA ASP A 271 -9.54 -18.74 15.44
C ASP A 271 -8.80 -17.81 16.42
N ASN A 272 -7.94 -16.93 15.93
CA ASN A 272 -7.29 -15.88 16.72
C ASN A 272 -7.99 -14.51 16.60
N ILE A 273 -9.10 -14.44 15.84
CA ILE A 273 -9.82 -13.19 15.55
C ILE A 273 -11.21 -13.20 16.18
N TYR A 274 -11.54 -12.10 16.84
CA TYR A 274 -12.88 -11.77 17.31
C TYR A 274 -13.46 -10.65 16.45
N PHE A 275 -14.71 -10.80 16.07
CA PHE A 275 -15.49 -9.84 15.27
C PHE A 275 -16.46 -9.11 16.17
N LEU A 276 -16.41 -7.80 16.21
CA LEU A 276 -17.32 -6.93 16.95
C LEU A 276 -18.26 -6.23 15.98
N ILE A 277 -19.56 -6.48 16.08
CA ILE A 277 -20.56 -6.00 15.14
C ILE A 277 -21.56 -5.11 15.87
N ASN A 278 -21.75 -3.89 15.35
CA ASN A 278 -22.84 -2.99 15.73
C ASN A 278 -23.18 -2.10 14.52
N ASN A 279 -24.25 -2.45 13.82
CA ASN A 279 -24.68 -1.75 12.59
C ASN A 279 -25.34 -0.38 12.87
N LYS A 280 -25.55 -0.01 14.14
CA LYS A 280 -26.07 1.32 14.52
C LYS A 280 -24.95 2.37 14.63
N LEU A 281 -23.70 1.94 14.77
CA LEU A 281 -22.55 2.81 14.88
C LEU A 281 -21.96 3.13 13.51
N SER A 282 -21.68 4.40 13.28
CA SER A 282 -21.03 4.85 12.04
C SER A 282 -19.57 4.40 11.94
N TYR A 283 -19.03 4.49 10.75
CA TYR A 283 -17.62 4.33 10.46
C TYR A 283 -16.71 5.16 11.39
N ASN A 284 -17.03 6.44 11.61
CA ASN A 284 -16.21 7.32 12.46
C ASN A 284 -16.21 6.89 13.92
N ILE A 285 -17.37 6.51 14.45
CA ILE A 285 -17.46 6.00 15.82
C ILE A 285 -16.66 4.70 15.97
N LYS A 286 -16.76 3.79 15.01
CA LYS A 286 -16.00 2.53 15.02
C LYS A 286 -14.49 2.78 15.00
N LEU A 287 -14.00 3.75 14.19
CA LEU A 287 -12.58 4.14 14.18
C LEU A 287 -12.13 4.74 15.52
N PHE A 288 -12.96 5.56 16.16
CA PHE A 288 -12.68 6.08 17.50
C PHE A 288 -12.52 4.94 18.51
N ILE A 289 -13.44 3.99 18.49
CA ILE A 289 -13.42 2.81 19.37
C ILE A 289 -12.20 1.93 19.11
N VAL A 290 -11.81 1.71 17.84
CA VAL A 290 -10.58 1.01 17.48
C VAL A 290 -9.36 1.66 18.13
N ALA A 291 -9.27 2.99 18.12
CA ALA A 291 -8.18 3.70 18.80
C ALA A 291 -8.20 3.42 20.32
N CYS A 292 -9.36 3.47 20.96
CA CYS A 292 -9.51 3.18 22.39
C CYS A 292 -9.13 1.72 22.74
N ILE A 293 -9.48 0.75 21.89
CA ILE A 293 -9.09 -0.66 22.08
C ILE A 293 -7.58 -0.80 21.95
N ASN A 294 -6.98 -0.23 20.91
CA ASN A 294 -5.54 -0.32 20.64
C ASN A 294 -4.67 0.30 21.76
N MET A 295 -5.17 1.28 22.51
CA MET A 295 -4.47 1.79 23.70
C MET A 295 -4.25 0.71 24.78
N GLN A 296 -5.04 -0.36 24.76
CA GLN A 296 -4.96 -1.45 25.73
C GLN A 296 -4.15 -2.66 25.24
N LYS A 297 -3.69 -2.68 23.98
CA LYS A 297 -2.97 -3.84 23.41
C LYS A 297 -1.72 -4.22 24.20
N VAL A 298 -1.09 -3.28 24.89
CA VAL A 298 0.08 -3.50 25.76
C VAL A 298 -0.17 -4.51 26.89
N LYS A 299 -1.44 -4.82 27.20
CA LYS A 299 -1.83 -5.81 28.20
C LYS A 299 -1.68 -7.25 27.70
N TYR A 300 -1.51 -7.45 26.38
CA TYR A 300 -1.54 -8.77 25.73
C TYR A 300 -0.20 -9.07 25.05
N SER A 301 0.16 -10.35 25.07
CA SER A 301 1.39 -10.88 24.50
C SER A 301 1.19 -12.35 24.13
N TYR A 302 2.22 -13.01 23.61
CA TYR A 302 2.16 -14.44 23.33
C TYR A 302 1.83 -15.28 24.58
N ALA A 303 2.39 -14.89 25.75
CA ALA A 303 2.13 -15.57 27.04
C ALA A 303 0.77 -15.15 27.66
N LYS A 304 0.21 -14.02 27.28
CA LYS A 304 -1.05 -13.50 27.82
C LYS A 304 -1.96 -13.05 26.69
N GLN A 305 -2.53 -14.02 25.97
CA GLN A 305 -3.33 -13.75 24.80
C GLN A 305 -4.72 -13.21 25.14
N PHE A 306 -5.24 -12.35 24.26
CA PHE A 306 -6.65 -11.96 24.29
C PHE A 306 -7.52 -13.14 23.84
N ARG A 307 -8.39 -13.62 24.72
CA ARG A 307 -9.29 -14.76 24.48
C ARG A 307 -10.71 -14.41 24.91
N GLN A 308 -11.70 -15.28 24.65
CA GLN A 308 -13.12 -15.02 24.93
C GLN A 308 -13.38 -14.52 26.37
N ASN A 309 -12.71 -15.10 27.37
CA ASN A 309 -12.84 -14.65 28.76
C ASN A 309 -12.34 -13.21 28.97
N ASN A 310 -11.32 -12.79 28.20
CA ASN A 310 -10.84 -11.41 28.22
C ASN A 310 -11.85 -10.49 27.53
N LEU A 311 -12.39 -10.88 26.37
CA LEU A 311 -13.41 -10.11 25.66
C LEU A 311 -14.65 -9.85 26.52
N ASN A 312 -15.15 -10.86 27.23
CA ASN A 312 -16.33 -10.75 28.10
C ASN A 312 -16.15 -9.76 29.25
N ARG A 313 -14.89 -9.53 29.67
CA ARG A 313 -14.51 -8.62 30.78
C ARG A 313 -13.89 -7.31 30.30
N ALA A 314 -13.52 -7.22 29.02
CA ALA A 314 -12.83 -6.07 28.46
C ALA A 314 -13.70 -4.82 28.54
N LYS A 315 -13.10 -3.78 29.09
CA LYS A 315 -13.68 -2.44 29.18
C LYS A 315 -12.83 -1.45 28.42
N ILE A 316 -13.47 -0.47 27.82
CA ILE A 316 -12.83 0.65 27.14
C ILE A 316 -13.32 1.95 27.75
N MET A 317 -12.44 2.96 27.82
CA MET A 317 -12.79 4.32 28.21
C MET A 317 -13.45 5.02 27.02
N LEU A 318 -14.65 5.53 27.19
CA LEU A 318 -15.35 6.34 26.19
C LEU A 318 -15.82 7.67 26.79
N PRO A 319 -15.84 8.75 25.97
CA PRO A 319 -16.41 10.01 26.40
C PRO A 319 -17.91 9.85 26.65
N VAL A 320 -18.43 10.51 27.67
CA VAL A 320 -19.85 10.45 28.04
C VAL A 320 -20.59 11.76 27.84
N ASN A 321 -21.87 11.65 27.60
CA ASN A 321 -22.81 12.75 27.58
C ASN A 321 -23.28 13.09 29.02
N SER A 322 -24.12 14.13 29.18
CA SER A 322 -24.67 14.56 30.46
C SER A 322 -25.48 13.48 31.22
N LYS A 323 -25.90 12.42 30.52
CA LYS A 323 -26.61 11.26 31.11
C LYS A 323 -25.66 10.12 31.52
N GLY A 324 -24.35 10.31 31.36
CA GLY A 324 -23.34 9.28 31.65
C GLY A 324 -23.32 8.12 30.64
N GLN A 325 -23.93 8.27 29.47
CA GLN A 325 -23.93 7.28 28.38
C GLN A 325 -22.84 7.64 27.36
N PRO A 326 -22.36 6.70 26.53
CA PRO A 326 -21.38 7.00 25.48
C PRO A 326 -21.84 8.16 24.60
N ASN A 327 -20.98 9.16 24.44
CA ASN A 327 -21.25 10.34 23.63
C ASN A 327 -20.92 10.09 22.17
N TRP A 328 -21.81 9.38 21.46
CA TRP A 328 -21.64 9.00 20.06
C TRP A 328 -21.45 10.22 19.14
N GLU A 329 -22.19 11.31 19.41
CA GLU A 329 -22.08 12.54 18.63
C GLU A 329 -20.68 13.15 18.76
N PHE A 330 -20.14 13.20 19.96
CA PHE A 330 -18.77 13.70 20.18
C PHE A 330 -17.74 12.86 19.40
N MET A 331 -17.80 11.51 19.51
CA MET A 331 -16.87 10.61 18.84
C MET A 331 -16.95 10.76 17.32
N GLU A 332 -18.16 10.83 16.76
CA GLU A 332 -18.41 11.07 15.34
C GLU A 332 -17.74 12.36 14.87
N ASN A 333 -18.03 13.46 15.54
CA ASN A 333 -17.56 14.78 15.14
C ASN A 333 -16.06 14.96 15.39
N PHE A 334 -15.51 14.35 16.44
CA PHE A 334 -14.07 14.33 16.69
C PHE A 334 -13.30 13.65 15.55
N MET A 335 -13.76 12.49 15.10
CA MET A 335 -13.14 11.77 13.98
C MET A 335 -13.28 12.53 12.66
N ARG A 336 -14.43 13.16 12.41
CA ARG A 336 -14.62 14.04 11.25
C ARG A 336 -13.64 15.22 11.25
N LYS A 337 -13.35 15.80 12.42
CA LYS A 337 -12.36 16.87 12.57
C LYS A 337 -10.94 16.39 12.24
N ILE A 338 -10.57 15.18 12.70
CA ILE A 338 -9.28 14.57 12.34
C ILE A 338 -9.21 14.33 10.83
N GLU A 339 -10.25 13.75 10.25
CA GLU A 339 -10.32 13.50 8.81
C GLU A 339 -10.18 14.80 8.01
N TYR A 340 -10.95 15.82 8.36
CA TYR A 340 -10.87 17.16 7.76
C TYR A 340 -9.44 17.71 7.79
N LYS A 341 -8.78 17.68 8.96
CA LYS A 341 -7.40 18.14 9.09
C LYS A 341 -6.42 17.37 8.20
N LYS A 342 -6.52 16.06 8.18
CA LYS A 342 -5.65 15.18 7.37
C LYS A 342 -5.86 15.37 5.87
N LEU A 343 -7.11 15.52 5.44
CA LEU A 343 -7.44 15.75 4.04
C LEU A 343 -6.94 17.11 3.55
N ASN A 344 -7.02 18.19 4.37
CA ASN A 344 -6.45 19.49 4.00
C ASN A 344 -4.92 19.41 3.83
N ILE A 345 -4.21 18.80 4.77
CA ILE A 345 -2.75 18.60 4.66
C ILE A 345 -2.40 17.84 3.38
N TYR A 346 -3.16 16.78 3.06
CA TYR A 346 -2.94 15.99 1.85
C TYR A 346 -3.24 16.77 0.57
N LEU A 347 -4.33 17.54 0.56
CA LEU A 347 -4.70 18.37 -0.58
C LEU A 347 -3.66 19.45 -0.86
N ASP A 348 -3.13 20.11 0.18
CA ASP A 348 -2.06 21.09 0.06
C ASP A 348 -0.76 20.43 -0.46
N TYR A 349 -0.41 19.25 0.03
CA TYR A 349 0.71 18.48 -0.50
C TYR A 349 0.58 18.19 -2.00
N ILE A 350 -0.60 17.73 -2.45
CA ILE A 350 -0.85 17.45 -3.87
C ILE A 350 -0.71 18.73 -4.71
N LYS A 351 -1.28 19.86 -4.25
CA LYS A 351 -1.22 21.14 -4.95
C LYS A 351 0.20 21.69 -5.04
N ASN A 352 0.95 21.68 -3.93
CA ASN A 352 2.29 22.25 -3.86
C ASN A 352 3.33 21.42 -4.64
N LYS A 353 3.16 20.10 -4.72
CA LYS A 353 4.01 19.25 -5.56
C LYS A 353 3.89 19.56 -7.07
N THR A 354 2.91 20.40 -7.46
CA THR A 354 2.74 20.91 -8.83
C THR A 354 3.60 22.14 -9.12
N ALA A 355 3.97 22.90 -8.10
CA ALA A 355 4.71 24.16 -8.28
C ALA A 355 6.23 23.97 -8.37
N THR A 356 6.75 22.77 -8.09
CA THR A 356 8.18 22.45 -8.00
C THR A 356 8.70 21.49 -9.09
N ASN A 357 7.90 21.19 -10.13
CA ASN A 357 8.32 20.33 -11.27
C ASN A 357 8.22 21.08 -12.59
#